data_c27f7067b4b3f8bba0bf7c0d6f59fb0c
#
_entry.id   c27f7067b4b3f8bba0bf7c0d6f59fb0c
#
_cell.length_a   1.000
_cell.length_b   1.000
_cell.length_c   1.000
_cell.angle_alpha   90.00
_cell.angle_beta   90.00
_cell.angle_gamma   90.00
#
_symmetry.space_group_name_H-M   'P 1'
#
loop_
_entity.id
_entity.type
_entity.pdbx_description
1 polymer ?
#
loop_
_entity_poly.entity_id
_entity_poly.type
_entity_poly.pdbx_seq_one_letter_code
_entity_poly.pdbx_strand_id
1 'polypeptide(L)' 'MFDELFDRITQNPAVMCGKPCIRGMRVTVSMIVSQIGAGHTIDEMLVYYPYLEREDILQALRYAAWRVSEREIALTPA' A
#
# COMPACT_ATOMS: atom_id res chain seq x y z
N MET A 1 -2.57 7.78 15.03
CA MET A 1 -2.99 8.63 13.91
C MET A 1 -2.46 8.08 12.60
N PHE A 2 -2.95 8.62 11.49
CA PHE A 2 -2.59 8.13 10.17
C PHE A 2 -1.06 8.06 9.97
N ASP A 3 -0.36 9.15 10.30
CA ASP A 3 1.08 9.21 10.08
C ASP A 3 1.85 8.19 10.92
N GLU A 4 1.36 7.92 12.11
CA GLU A 4 2.02 6.97 12.99
C GLU A 4 1.85 5.54 12.52
N LEU A 5 0.68 5.25 11.93
CA LEU A 5 0.36 3.90 11.46
C LEU A 5 0.94 3.62 10.09
N PHE A 6 1.04 4.66 9.27
CA PHE A 6 1.42 4.50 7.86
C PHE A 6 2.48 5.52 7.48
N ASP A 7 3.58 5.52 8.23
CA ASP A 7 4.63 6.51 8.03
C ASP A 7 5.38 6.33 6.72
N ARG A 8 5.21 5.19 6.05
CA ARG A 8 5.84 4.94 4.76
C ARG A 8 4.92 5.26 3.59
N ILE A 9 3.66 5.59 3.87
CA ILE A 9 2.69 5.89 2.82
C ILE A 9 2.60 7.40 2.65
N THR A 10 2.79 7.87 1.42
CA THR A 10 2.73 9.30 1.11
C THR A 10 1.68 9.56 0.05
N GLN A 11 1.08 10.74 0.11
CA GLN A 11 0.16 11.19 -0.92
C GLN A 11 0.58 12.59 -1.31
N ASN A 12 1.03 12.73 -2.54
CA ASN A 12 1.49 14.00 -3.07
C ASN A 12 0.84 14.19 -4.43
N PRO A 13 0.06 15.27 -4.63
CA PRO A 13 -0.62 15.47 -5.91
C PRO A 13 0.33 15.48 -7.11
N ALA A 14 1.58 15.81 -6.90
CA ALA A 14 2.57 15.84 -7.97
C ALA A 14 3.14 14.46 -8.30
N VAL A 15 2.83 13.44 -7.50
CA VAL A 15 3.35 12.09 -7.68
C VAL A 15 2.19 11.15 -7.90
N MET A 16 2.14 10.52 -9.07
CA MET A 16 1.12 9.54 -9.43
C MET A 16 -0.29 10.04 -9.17
N CYS A 17 -0.51 11.34 -9.44
CA CYS A 17 -1.83 11.99 -9.31
C CYS A 17 -2.39 11.93 -7.89
N GLY A 18 -1.52 11.92 -6.90
CA GLY A 18 -1.96 11.92 -5.49
C GLY A 18 -2.35 10.57 -4.95
N LYS A 19 -2.13 9.50 -5.71
CA LYS A 19 -2.39 8.16 -5.20
C LYS A 19 -1.43 7.83 -4.06
N PRO A 20 -1.87 7.00 -3.10
CA PRO A 20 -0.96 6.58 -2.02
C PRO A 20 0.25 5.85 -2.59
N CYS A 21 1.43 6.31 -2.22
CA CYS A 21 2.69 5.78 -2.72
C CYS A 21 3.60 5.43 -1.56
N ILE A 22 4.67 4.72 -1.86
CA ILE A 22 5.66 4.32 -0.86
C ILE A 22 6.76 5.38 -0.80
N ARG A 23 6.90 6.02 0.35
CA ARG A 23 8.01 6.92 0.68
C ARG A 23 8.31 7.93 -0.45
N GLY A 24 7.25 8.50 -1.04
CA GLY A 24 7.42 9.51 -2.08
C GLY A 24 7.84 8.96 -3.44
N MET A 25 7.98 7.65 -3.57
CA MET A 25 8.36 7.03 -4.83
C MET A 25 7.14 6.85 -5.73
N ARG A 26 7.39 6.49 -6.98
CA ARG A 26 6.31 6.25 -7.94
C ARG A 26 5.79 4.82 -7.87
N VAL A 27 5.91 4.20 -6.72
CA VAL A 27 5.36 2.86 -6.46
C VAL A 27 4.11 3.07 -5.63
N THR A 28 2.96 2.77 -6.19
CA THR A 28 1.69 2.98 -5.49
C THR A 28 1.35 1.76 -4.64
N VAL A 29 0.53 2.01 -3.62
CA VAL A 29 -0.02 0.92 -2.80
C VAL A 29 -0.77 -0.07 -3.70
N SER A 30 -1.54 0.44 -4.68
CA SER A 30 -2.31 -0.45 -5.53
C SER A 30 -1.43 -1.34 -6.40
N MET A 31 -0.25 -0.87 -6.81
CA MET A 31 0.69 -1.71 -7.55
C MET A 31 1.14 -2.89 -6.69
N ILE A 32 1.45 -2.61 -5.44
CA ILE A 32 1.90 -3.66 -4.53
C ILE A 32 0.79 -4.66 -4.28
N VAL A 33 -0.42 -4.17 -4.00
CA VAL A 33 -1.56 -5.04 -3.73
C VAL A 33 -1.87 -5.89 -4.95
N SER A 34 -1.80 -5.31 -6.15
CA SER A 34 -2.07 -6.04 -7.37
C SER A 34 -1.06 -7.16 -7.60
N GLN A 35 0.21 -6.91 -7.32
CA GLN A 35 1.25 -7.94 -7.52
C GLN A 35 1.04 -9.09 -6.54
N ILE A 36 0.75 -8.78 -5.29
CA ILE A 36 0.48 -9.85 -4.31
C ILE A 36 -0.78 -10.60 -4.71
N GLY A 37 -1.81 -9.89 -5.16
CA GLY A 37 -3.04 -10.52 -5.60
C GLY A 37 -2.86 -11.40 -6.82
N ALA A 38 -1.85 -11.10 -7.64
CA ALA A 38 -1.53 -11.90 -8.80
C ALA A 38 -0.71 -13.15 -8.46
N GLY A 39 -0.35 -13.31 -7.18
CA GLY A 39 0.34 -14.51 -6.73
C GLY A 39 1.82 -14.34 -6.45
N HIS A 40 2.35 -13.13 -6.56
CA HIS A 40 3.76 -12.91 -6.25
C HIS A 40 3.96 -12.85 -4.74
N THR A 41 5.08 -13.39 -4.29
CA THR A 41 5.42 -13.34 -2.87
C THR A 41 6.12 -12.03 -2.55
N ILE A 42 6.18 -11.71 -1.26
CA ILE A 42 6.92 -10.53 -0.82
C ILE A 42 8.39 -10.64 -1.23
N ASP A 43 8.97 -11.83 -1.07
CA ASP A 43 10.37 -12.04 -1.45
C ASP A 43 10.59 -11.79 -2.94
N GLU A 44 9.67 -12.23 -3.78
CA GLU A 44 9.77 -11.97 -5.22
C GLU A 44 9.70 -10.48 -5.51
N MET A 45 8.82 -9.77 -4.82
CA MET A 45 8.69 -8.34 -5.02
C MET A 45 9.96 -7.59 -4.63
N LEU A 46 10.65 -8.05 -3.61
CA LEU A 46 11.90 -7.43 -3.20
C LEU A 46 13.01 -7.66 -4.23
N VAL A 47 12.91 -8.74 -5.00
CA VAL A 47 13.82 -8.96 -6.12
C VAL A 47 13.48 -8.03 -7.28
N TYR A 48 12.19 -7.92 -7.62
CA TYR A 48 11.75 -7.07 -8.73
C TYR A 48 11.97 -5.58 -8.45
N TYR A 49 11.80 -5.19 -7.19
CA TYR A 49 11.90 -3.79 -6.78
C TYR A 49 12.90 -3.68 -5.64
N PRO A 50 14.20 -3.75 -5.95
CA PRO A 50 15.23 -3.83 -4.90
C PRO A 50 15.33 -2.61 -4.00
N TYR A 51 14.72 -1.50 -4.40
CA TYR A 51 14.67 -0.29 -3.55
C TYR A 51 13.56 -0.36 -2.51
N LEU A 52 12.69 -1.35 -2.57
CA LEU A 52 11.67 -1.54 -1.55
C LEU A 52 12.23 -2.35 -0.39
N GLU A 53 11.66 -2.11 0.78
CA GLU A 53 11.96 -2.89 1.98
C GLU A 53 10.73 -3.72 2.31
N ARG A 54 10.95 -4.81 3.03
CA ARG A 54 9.85 -5.70 3.41
C ARG A 54 8.76 -4.92 4.15
N GLU A 55 9.14 -4.01 5.02
CA GLU A 55 8.16 -3.23 5.78
C GLU A 55 7.34 -2.32 4.87
N ASP A 56 7.91 -1.86 3.76
CA ASP A 56 7.14 -1.08 2.79
C ASP A 56 5.94 -1.88 2.28
N ILE A 57 6.19 -3.14 1.94
CA ILE A 57 5.15 -4.00 1.39
C ILE A 57 4.11 -4.33 2.46
N LEU A 58 4.58 -4.68 3.65
CA LEU A 58 3.65 -5.00 4.74
C LEU A 58 2.78 -3.81 5.09
N GLN A 59 3.37 -2.63 5.13
CA GLN A 59 2.59 -1.44 5.47
C GLN A 59 1.60 -1.09 4.36
N ALA A 60 1.98 -1.29 3.10
CA ALA A 60 1.07 -1.07 1.99
C ALA A 60 -0.15 -1.99 2.09
N LEU A 61 0.08 -3.25 2.46
CA LEU A 61 -1.03 -4.20 2.63
C LEU A 61 -1.93 -3.81 3.78
N ARG A 62 -1.35 -3.37 4.89
CA ARG A 62 -2.14 -2.91 6.04
C ARG A 62 -2.93 -1.65 5.70
N TYR A 63 -2.33 -0.74 4.94
CA TYR A 63 -3.02 0.47 4.51
C TYR A 63 -4.23 0.12 3.63
N ALA A 64 -4.03 -0.80 2.69
CA ALA A 64 -5.11 -1.21 1.81
C ALA A 64 -6.25 -1.85 2.61
N ALA A 65 -5.90 -2.69 3.57
CA ALA A 65 -6.89 -3.33 4.42
C ALA A 65 -7.70 -2.30 5.21
N TRP A 66 -7.01 -1.29 5.72
CA TRP A 66 -7.69 -0.23 6.48
C TRP A 66 -8.67 0.53 5.60
N ARG A 67 -8.26 0.84 4.37
CA ARG A 67 -9.15 1.57 3.45
C ARG A 67 -10.38 0.77 3.09
N VAL A 68 -10.20 -0.52 2.87
CA VAL A 68 -11.31 -1.40 2.53
C VAL A 68 -12.25 -1.56 3.73
N SER A 69 -11.68 -1.68 4.92
CA SER A 69 -12.49 -1.83 6.14
C SER A 69 -13.42 -0.65 6.37
N GLU A 70 -12.96 0.54 6.07
CA GLU A 70 -13.80 1.72 6.23
C GLU A 70 -15.07 1.61 5.41
N ARG A 71 -14.96 1.05 4.22
CA ARG A 71 -16.12 0.90 3.35
C ARG A 71 -17.02 -0.23 3.79
N GLU A 72 -16.42 -1.28 4.32
CA GLU A 72 -17.18 -2.45 4.75
C GLU A 72 -18.12 -2.14 5.91
N ILE A 73 -17.76 -1.18 6.74
CA ILE A 73 -18.60 -0.82 7.88
C ILE A 73 -20.01 -0.47 7.41
N ALA A 74 -20.13 0.25 6.30
CA ALA A 74 -21.42 0.69 5.79
C ALA A 74 -22.20 -0.45 5.15
N LEU A 75 -21.54 -1.52 4.76
CA LEU A 75 -22.14 -2.63 4.03
C LEU A 75 -22.45 -3.82 4.91
N THR A 76 -21.96 -3.84 6.12
CA THR A 76 -22.10 -5.00 6.99
C THR A 76 -23.43 -4.96 7.71
N PRO A 77 -24.35 -5.83 7.36
CA PRO A 77 -25.61 -5.95 8.12
C PRO A 77 -25.26 -6.60 9.43
N ALA A 78 -25.75 -6.17 10.47
CA ALA A 78 -25.40 -6.67 11.78
C ALA A 78 -25.55 -8.19 11.92
#